data_a07161e7a4ac4e71d6806f2aa63f1728
#
_entry.id   a07161e7a4ac4e71d6806f2aa63f1728
#
_cell.length_a   1.000
_cell.length_b   1.000
_cell.length_c   1.000
_cell.angle_alpha   90.00
_cell.angle_beta   90.00
_cell.angle_gamma   90.00
#
_symmetry.space_group_name_H-M   'P 1'
#
loop_
_entity.id
_entity.type
_entity.pdbx_description
1 polymer ?
#
loop_
_entity_poly.entity_id
_entity_poly.type
_entity_poly.pdbx_seq_one_letter_code
_entity_poly.pdbx_strand_id
1 'polypeptide(L)'
;MMRYPLKSSFAEQIRSFVDYKNSLGFPYDESCRILWKFDNFCAERFPEKDSLDRELALAWLEKRDTENTAGHRNRIMVIREFAKYLRAVGTEAYMIPISMTSKGPRYVPHIFNEAEIKAFFHGADSFRPHEKAPARHLVIPVFYRLLYCCGLRPAEARLLKKENVDLVRGAVYVVESKGHKDRVVAVADDLLQIMRSYSTLISEIYPDSDYFFPRYDGDGPYTKRWTEEMFWRCFSM
;
A
#
# COMPACT_ATOMS: atom_id res chain seq x y z
N MET A 1 -7.39 -16.04 -4.08
CA MET A 1 -7.90 -17.09 -3.17
C MET A 1 -7.81 -16.60 -1.74
N MET A 2 -8.88 -16.64 -0.98
CA MET A 2 -8.92 -16.11 0.39
C MET A 2 -8.04 -16.92 1.32
N ARG A 3 -7.06 -16.27 2.00
CA ARG A 3 -6.08 -16.93 2.88
C ARG A 3 -6.63 -17.33 4.26
N TYR A 4 -7.81 -16.85 4.63
CA TYR A 4 -8.37 -17.00 5.96
C TYR A 4 -9.53 -18.01 5.97
N PRO A 5 -9.58 -18.95 6.94
CA PRO A 5 -10.71 -19.85 7.08
C PRO A 5 -11.96 -19.08 7.54
N LEU A 6 -13.08 -19.30 6.88
CA LEU A 6 -14.39 -18.73 7.20
C LEU A 6 -15.27 -19.79 7.87
N LYS A 7 -16.12 -19.39 8.84
CA LYS A 7 -16.86 -20.29 9.73
C LYS A 7 -18.35 -19.98 9.82
N SER A 8 -18.75 -18.71 9.53
CA SER A 8 -20.14 -18.29 9.69
C SER A 8 -21.03 -18.74 8.52
N SER A 9 -22.32 -18.53 8.68
CA SER A 9 -23.32 -18.69 7.60
C SER A 9 -23.02 -17.83 6.36
N PHE A 10 -22.24 -16.75 6.51
CA PHE A 10 -21.84 -15.84 5.43
C PHE A 10 -20.61 -16.33 4.65
N ALA A 11 -20.00 -17.46 5.03
CA ALA A 11 -18.73 -17.90 4.47
C ALA A 11 -18.74 -18.02 2.93
N GLU A 12 -19.80 -18.54 2.34
CA GLU A 12 -19.94 -18.68 0.89
C GLU A 12 -20.15 -17.35 0.20
N GLN A 13 -21.04 -16.49 0.74
CA GLN A 13 -21.28 -15.17 0.20
C GLN A 13 -20.01 -14.28 0.26
N ILE A 14 -19.23 -14.39 1.33
CA ILE A 14 -17.96 -13.68 1.47
C ILE A 14 -16.94 -14.14 0.42
N ARG A 15 -16.82 -15.45 0.17
CA ARG A 15 -15.95 -15.98 -0.91
C ARG A 15 -16.38 -15.45 -2.27
N SER A 16 -17.66 -15.59 -2.61
CA SER A 16 -18.22 -15.11 -3.87
C SER A 16 -18.02 -13.61 -4.07
N PHE A 17 -18.15 -12.82 -3.01
CA PHE A 17 -17.88 -11.37 -3.05
C PHE A 17 -16.42 -11.05 -3.33
N VAL A 18 -15.48 -11.75 -2.68
CA VAL A 18 -14.04 -11.56 -2.89
C VAL A 18 -13.67 -11.96 -4.33
N ASP A 19 -14.18 -13.07 -4.82
CA ASP A 19 -13.93 -13.53 -6.19
C ASP A 19 -14.51 -12.55 -7.21
N TYR A 20 -15.71 -12.02 -6.97
CA TYR A 20 -16.29 -10.94 -7.78
C TYR A 20 -15.40 -9.69 -7.80
N LYS A 21 -14.86 -9.23 -6.66
CA LYS A 21 -13.95 -8.07 -6.63
C LYS A 21 -12.65 -8.33 -7.37
N ASN A 22 -12.09 -9.52 -7.23
CA ASN A 22 -10.87 -9.91 -7.93
C ASN A 22 -11.10 -10.03 -9.45
N SER A 23 -12.24 -10.54 -9.90
CA SER A 23 -12.57 -10.61 -11.33
C SER A 23 -12.71 -9.24 -11.99
N LEU A 24 -13.06 -8.21 -11.20
CA LEU A 24 -13.07 -6.81 -11.64
C LEU A 24 -11.68 -6.14 -11.60
N GLY A 25 -10.62 -6.89 -11.30
CA GLY A 25 -9.25 -6.38 -11.22
C GLY A 25 -8.93 -5.60 -9.93
N PHE A 26 -9.76 -5.70 -8.89
CA PHE A 26 -9.48 -5.08 -7.60
C PHE A 26 -8.80 -6.10 -6.67
N PRO A 27 -7.49 -5.94 -6.32
CA PRO A 27 -6.87 -6.77 -5.31
C PRO A 27 -7.54 -6.48 -3.95
N TYR A 28 -8.21 -7.47 -3.39
CA TYR A 28 -9.03 -7.29 -2.19
C TYR A 28 -8.37 -7.84 -0.92
N ASP A 29 -7.04 -8.01 -0.93
CA ASP A 29 -6.27 -8.68 0.13
C ASP A 29 -6.43 -8.04 1.51
N GLU A 30 -6.31 -6.70 1.62
CA GLU A 30 -6.49 -6.01 2.90
C GLU A 30 -7.94 -6.11 3.42
N SER A 31 -8.91 -6.04 2.52
CA SER A 31 -10.33 -6.17 2.86
C SER A 31 -10.69 -7.59 3.27
N CYS A 32 -10.01 -8.61 2.75
CA CYS A 32 -10.20 -10.01 3.17
C CYS A 32 -9.97 -10.21 4.67
N ARG A 33 -9.01 -9.49 5.28
CA ARG A 33 -8.80 -9.53 6.73
C ARG A 33 -9.96 -8.94 7.51
N ILE A 34 -10.61 -7.91 6.98
CA ILE A 34 -11.79 -7.30 7.60
C ILE A 34 -12.99 -8.25 7.46
N LEU A 35 -13.19 -8.85 6.29
CA LEU A 35 -14.24 -9.84 6.05
C LEU A 35 -14.07 -11.07 6.93
N TRP A 36 -12.86 -11.57 7.11
CA TRP A 36 -12.58 -12.66 8.03
C TRP A 36 -12.90 -12.30 9.48
N LYS A 37 -12.58 -11.08 9.93
CA LYS A 37 -12.96 -10.62 11.27
C LYS A 37 -14.47 -10.47 11.42
N PHE A 38 -15.17 -10.09 10.36
CA PHE A 38 -16.63 -10.04 10.32
C PHE A 38 -17.22 -11.45 10.40
N ASP A 39 -16.70 -12.39 9.63
CA ASP A 39 -17.11 -13.79 9.65
C ASP A 39 -16.98 -14.41 11.06
N ASN A 40 -15.82 -14.21 11.72
CA ASN A 40 -15.63 -14.69 13.09
C ASN A 40 -16.61 -14.02 14.06
N PHE A 41 -16.85 -12.71 13.93
CA PHE A 41 -17.81 -11.98 14.73
C PHE A 41 -19.24 -12.54 14.56
N CYS A 42 -19.63 -12.86 13.32
CA CYS A 42 -20.93 -13.49 13.05
C CYS A 42 -21.01 -14.89 13.68
N ALA A 43 -19.99 -15.72 13.50
CA ALA A 43 -19.95 -17.05 14.05
C ALA A 43 -20.00 -17.09 15.60
N GLU A 44 -19.39 -16.10 16.26
CA GLU A 44 -19.34 -16.03 17.72
C GLU A 44 -20.60 -15.41 18.36
N ARG A 45 -21.13 -14.33 17.76
CA ARG A 45 -22.21 -13.53 18.36
C ARG A 45 -23.58 -13.73 17.72
N PHE A 46 -23.62 -14.22 16.50
CA PHE A 46 -24.83 -14.39 15.68
C PHE A 46 -24.83 -15.70 14.89
N PRO A 47 -24.59 -16.86 15.55
CA PRO A 47 -24.41 -18.15 14.85
C PRO A 47 -25.64 -18.57 14.02
N GLU A 48 -26.84 -18.18 14.46
CA GLU A 48 -28.10 -18.54 13.80
C GLU A 48 -28.52 -17.57 12.70
N LYS A 49 -27.82 -16.44 12.53
CA LYS A 49 -28.17 -15.46 11.48
C LYS A 49 -27.53 -15.80 10.15
N ASP A 50 -28.34 -15.83 9.11
CA ASP A 50 -27.98 -16.06 7.71
C ASP A 50 -28.14 -14.82 6.83
N SER A 51 -28.67 -13.72 7.39
CA SER A 51 -28.90 -12.46 6.71
C SER A 51 -28.22 -11.28 7.41
N LEU A 52 -27.66 -10.35 6.61
CA LEU A 52 -27.08 -9.12 7.12
C LEU A 52 -28.18 -8.12 7.47
N ASP A 53 -28.87 -8.36 8.56
CA ASP A 53 -29.95 -7.52 9.05
C ASP A 53 -29.44 -6.25 9.77
N ARG A 54 -30.36 -5.41 10.21
CA ARG A 54 -30.04 -4.16 10.91
C ARG A 54 -29.35 -4.40 12.25
N GLU A 55 -29.77 -5.41 13.01
CA GLU A 55 -29.20 -5.71 14.32
C GLU A 55 -27.73 -6.12 14.22
N LEU A 56 -27.40 -7.09 13.37
CA LEU A 56 -26.05 -7.53 13.11
C LEU A 56 -25.18 -6.39 12.57
N ALA A 57 -25.68 -5.61 11.63
CA ALA A 57 -24.96 -4.49 11.05
C ALA A 57 -24.67 -3.38 12.07
N LEU A 58 -25.59 -3.07 12.98
CA LEU A 58 -25.38 -2.09 14.05
C LEU A 58 -24.43 -2.62 15.13
N ALA A 59 -24.52 -3.88 15.49
CA ALA A 59 -23.55 -4.51 16.42
C ALA A 59 -22.12 -4.50 15.83
N TRP A 60 -21.96 -4.70 14.52
CA TRP A 60 -20.67 -4.54 13.86
C TRP A 60 -20.20 -3.08 13.80
N LEU A 61 -21.12 -2.13 13.78
CA LEU A 61 -20.82 -0.68 13.75
C LEU A 61 -20.21 -0.18 15.06
N GLU A 62 -20.43 -0.83 16.19
CA GLU A 62 -19.88 -0.43 17.48
C GLU A 62 -18.36 -0.23 17.40
N LYS A 63 -17.91 0.97 17.79
CA LYS A 63 -16.48 1.28 17.79
C LYS A 63 -15.75 0.52 18.89
N ARG A 64 -14.64 -0.10 18.56
CA ARG A 64 -13.78 -0.83 19.52
C ARG A 64 -12.84 0.16 20.21
N ASP A 65 -12.52 -0.08 21.50
CA ASP A 65 -11.65 0.80 22.30
C ASP A 65 -10.28 0.99 21.68
N THR A 66 -9.73 -0.04 21.01
CA THR A 66 -8.42 -0.01 20.36
C THR A 66 -8.45 0.50 18.92
N GLU A 67 -9.63 0.92 18.42
CA GLU A 67 -9.83 1.27 17.02
C GLU A 67 -9.79 2.79 16.82
N ASN A 68 -8.89 3.26 15.97
CA ASN A 68 -8.91 4.66 15.56
C ASN A 68 -10.06 4.93 14.56
N THR A 69 -10.38 6.22 14.37
CA THR A 69 -11.50 6.66 13.52
C THR A 69 -11.37 6.20 12.05
N ALA A 70 -10.15 6.17 11.52
CA ALA A 70 -9.90 5.73 10.15
C ALA A 70 -10.11 4.21 10.00
N GLY A 71 -9.60 3.43 10.95
CA GLY A 71 -9.79 1.97 11.01
C GLY A 71 -11.26 1.60 11.15
N HIS A 72 -11.98 2.27 12.05
CA HIS A 72 -13.42 2.10 12.22
C HIS A 72 -14.18 2.36 10.90
N ARG A 73 -13.92 3.50 10.27
CA ARG A 73 -14.54 3.83 8.98
C ARG A 73 -14.22 2.80 7.91
N ASN A 74 -12.95 2.39 7.77
CA ASN A 74 -12.53 1.39 6.78
C ASN A 74 -13.26 0.06 6.99
N ARG A 75 -13.35 -0.40 8.23
CA ARG A 75 -14.05 -1.63 8.60
C ARG A 75 -15.53 -1.60 8.19
N ILE A 76 -16.20 -0.48 8.39
CA ILE A 76 -17.61 -0.30 8.00
C ILE A 76 -17.75 -0.23 6.48
N MET A 77 -16.85 0.47 5.79
CA MET A 77 -16.93 0.61 4.34
C MET A 77 -16.80 -0.74 3.61
N VAL A 78 -15.98 -1.66 4.12
CA VAL A 78 -15.89 -3.03 3.56
C VAL A 78 -17.22 -3.77 3.69
N ILE A 79 -17.89 -3.70 4.84
CA ILE A 79 -19.21 -4.34 5.03
C ILE A 79 -20.31 -3.66 4.23
N ARG A 80 -20.23 -2.34 4.03
CA ARG A 80 -21.15 -1.64 3.11
C ARG A 80 -21.01 -2.12 1.67
N GLU A 81 -19.78 -2.34 1.20
CA GLU A 81 -19.54 -2.89 -0.14
C GLU A 81 -20.03 -4.35 -0.24
N PHE A 82 -19.87 -5.14 0.82
CA PHE A 82 -20.43 -6.48 0.91
C PHE A 82 -21.96 -6.47 0.88
N ALA A 83 -22.59 -5.57 1.65
CA ALA A 83 -24.06 -5.39 1.64
C ALA A 83 -24.60 -4.99 0.25
N LYS A 84 -23.88 -4.12 -0.48
CA LYS A 84 -24.22 -3.78 -1.87
C LYS A 84 -24.17 -4.99 -2.78
N TYR A 85 -23.15 -5.82 -2.63
CA TYR A 85 -23.01 -7.04 -3.41
C TYR A 85 -24.16 -8.01 -3.12
N LEU A 86 -24.47 -8.28 -1.84
CA LEU A 86 -25.59 -9.13 -1.44
C LEU A 86 -26.91 -8.68 -2.08
N ARG A 87 -27.20 -7.38 -2.03
CA ARG A 87 -28.40 -6.83 -2.67
C ARG A 87 -28.38 -6.97 -4.19
N ALA A 88 -27.23 -6.81 -4.82
CA ALA A 88 -27.09 -6.97 -6.26
C ALA A 88 -27.32 -8.40 -6.73
N VAL A 89 -27.02 -9.39 -5.89
CA VAL A 89 -27.30 -10.82 -6.18
C VAL A 89 -28.66 -11.30 -5.65
N GLY A 90 -29.53 -10.39 -5.22
CA GLY A 90 -30.89 -10.69 -4.81
C GLY A 90 -31.07 -11.08 -3.33
N THR A 91 -30.02 -10.97 -2.51
CA THR A 91 -30.09 -11.26 -1.07
C THR A 91 -30.40 -9.95 -0.31
N GLU A 92 -31.38 -10.00 0.59
CA GLU A 92 -31.67 -8.84 1.45
C GLU A 92 -30.49 -8.56 2.39
N ALA A 93 -30.06 -7.29 2.45
CA ALA A 93 -29.01 -6.85 3.34
C ALA A 93 -29.24 -5.42 3.80
N TYR A 94 -29.00 -5.16 5.08
CA TYR A 94 -29.08 -3.81 5.64
C TYR A 94 -27.86 -2.98 5.20
N MET A 95 -28.16 -1.80 4.64
CA MET A 95 -27.15 -0.85 4.22
C MET A 95 -26.85 0.15 5.33
N ILE A 96 -25.71 0.04 6.00
CA ILE A 96 -25.30 1.00 7.03
C ILE A 96 -25.22 2.40 6.40
N PRO A 97 -25.94 3.42 6.89
CA PRO A 97 -25.84 4.79 6.40
C PRO A 97 -24.43 5.37 6.53
N ILE A 98 -23.98 6.12 5.52
CA ILE A 98 -22.65 6.78 5.58
C ILE A 98 -22.55 7.76 6.75
N SER A 99 -23.66 8.41 7.10
CA SER A 99 -23.75 9.33 8.25
C SER A 99 -23.40 8.69 9.59
N MET A 100 -23.54 7.37 9.71
CA MET A 100 -23.16 6.62 10.91
C MET A 100 -21.67 6.29 10.98
N THR A 101 -20.91 6.57 9.91
CA THR A 101 -19.46 6.37 9.94
C THR A 101 -18.77 7.57 10.57
N SER A 102 -17.83 7.33 11.49
CA SER A 102 -17.06 8.40 12.12
C SER A 102 -16.31 9.21 11.06
N LYS A 103 -16.47 10.53 11.08
CA LYS A 103 -15.65 11.45 10.30
C LYS A 103 -14.44 11.83 11.17
N GLY A 104 -13.27 11.33 10.82
CA GLY A 104 -12.03 11.81 11.41
C GLY A 104 -11.74 13.27 11.02
N PRO A 105 -10.87 13.96 11.76
CA PRO A 105 -10.39 15.26 11.35
C PRO A 105 -9.75 15.15 9.95
N ARG A 106 -9.97 16.17 9.12
CA ARG A 106 -9.32 16.22 7.81
C ARG A 106 -7.82 16.41 8.02
N TYR A 107 -7.04 15.42 7.60
CA TYR A 107 -5.59 15.55 7.60
C TYR A 107 -5.17 16.67 6.64
N VAL A 108 -4.43 17.65 7.14
CA VAL A 108 -3.78 18.68 6.33
C VAL A 108 -2.33 18.23 6.17
N PRO A 109 -1.89 17.90 4.93
CA PRO A 109 -0.51 17.50 4.71
C PRO A 109 0.43 18.68 5.00
N HIS A 110 1.58 18.39 5.62
CA HIS A 110 2.66 19.35 5.70
C HIS A 110 3.28 19.54 4.32
N ILE A 111 3.41 20.77 3.88
CA ILE A 111 4.10 21.13 2.64
C ILE A 111 5.49 21.58 3.02
N PHE A 112 6.49 20.80 2.63
CA PHE A 112 7.89 21.09 2.94
C PHE A 112 8.35 22.37 2.23
N ASN A 113 8.99 23.25 2.99
CA ASN A 113 9.66 24.40 2.43
C ASN A 113 11.05 24.02 1.87
N GLU A 114 11.69 24.96 1.18
CA GLU A 114 12.98 24.71 0.51
C GLU A 114 14.09 24.31 1.51
N ALA A 115 14.13 24.89 2.69
CA ALA A 115 15.11 24.57 3.71
C ALA A 115 14.93 23.14 4.24
N GLU A 116 13.68 22.73 4.47
CA GLU A 116 13.33 21.37 4.89
C GLU A 116 13.71 20.33 3.81
N ILE A 117 13.44 20.64 2.53
CA ILE A 117 13.81 19.77 1.40
C ILE A 117 15.35 19.64 1.33
N LYS A 118 16.09 20.73 1.44
CA LYS A 118 17.57 20.71 1.46
C LYS A 118 18.09 19.90 2.63
N ALA A 119 17.54 20.08 3.82
CA ALA A 119 17.91 19.32 5.02
C ALA A 119 17.63 17.82 4.83
N PHE A 120 16.47 17.48 4.28
CA PHE A 120 16.11 16.09 3.96
C PHE A 120 17.12 15.43 3.03
N PHE A 121 17.48 16.05 1.91
CA PHE A 121 18.43 15.49 0.96
C PHE A 121 19.84 15.45 1.51
N HIS A 122 20.23 16.44 2.34
CA HIS A 122 21.50 16.39 3.08
C HIS A 122 21.54 15.15 3.99
N GLY A 123 20.49 14.88 4.74
CA GLY A 123 20.37 13.66 5.54
C GLY A 123 20.37 12.38 4.69
N ALA A 124 19.67 12.38 3.54
CA ALA A 124 19.68 11.25 2.63
C ALA A 124 21.09 10.93 2.09
N ASP A 125 21.90 11.96 1.82
CA ASP A 125 23.28 11.81 1.32
C ASP A 125 24.28 11.45 2.44
N SER A 126 23.93 11.65 3.71
CA SER A 126 24.78 11.39 4.86
C SER A 126 24.84 9.93 5.30
N PHE A 127 24.03 9.06 4.71
CA PHE A 127 24.05 7.64 5.02
C PHE A 127 25.41 7.00 4.67
N ARG A 128 25.91 6.20 5.60
CA ARG A 128 27.18 5.47 5.42
C ARG A 128 26.94 4.00 5.12
N PRO A 129 27.90 3.31 4.49
CA PRO A 129 27.87 1.85 4.36
C PRO A 129 27.62 1.20 5.71
N HIS A 130 26.88 0.10 5.71
CA HIS A 130 26.58 -0.64 6.92
C HIS A 130 26.64 -2.14 6.62
N GLU A 131 27.29 -2.90 7.48
CA GLU A 131 27.55 -4.33 7.27
C GLU A 131 26.26 -5.13 6.91
N LYS A 132 25.17 -4.90 7.65
CA LYS A 132 23.88 -5.58 7.41
C LYS A 132 23.05 -4.98 6.28
N ALA A 133 23.48 -3.90 5.66
CA ALA A 133 22.78 -3.21 4.57
C ALA A 133 23.79 -2.46 3.69
N PRO A 134 24.65 -3.19 2.95
CA PRO A 134 25.83 -2.63 2.29
C PRO A 134 25.48 -1.56 1.25
N ALA A 135 24.38 -1.70 0.55
CA ALA A 135 23.95 -0.74 -0.50
C ALA A 135 23.04 0.38 0.00
N ARG A 136 22.67 0.42 1.30
CA ARG A 136 21.71 1.41 1.81
C ARG A 136 22.10 2.85 1.51
N HIS A 137 23.37 3.19 1.63
CA HIS A 137 23.92 4.52 1.36
C HIS A 137 23.86 4.93 -0.11
N LEU A 138 23.76 3.96 -1.03
CA LEU A 138 23.55 4.18 -2.46
C LEU A 138 22.06 4.30 -2.81
N VAL A 139 21.25 3.44 -2.20
CA VAL A 139 19.80 3.36 -2.48
C VAL A 139 19.06 4.60 -2.02
N ILE A 140 19.25 5.04 -0.77
CA ILE A 140 18.45 6.10 -0.14
C ILE A 140 18.51 7.42 -0.92
N PRO A 141 19.67 7.94 -1.30
CA PRO A 141 19.76 9.20 -2.05
C PRO A 141 19.00 9.17 -3.37
N VAL A 142 19.15 8.08 -4.12
CA VAL A 142 18.53 7.95 -5.46
C VAL A 142 17.04 7.67 -5.36
N PHE A 143 16.63 6.81 -4.43
CA PHE A 143 15.24 6.46 -4.20
C PHE A 143 14.38 7.69 -3.90
N TYR A 144 14.81 8.53 -2.95
CA TYR A 144 14.03 9.71 -2.59
C TYR A 144 14.09 10.84 -3.62
N ARG A 145 15.21 10.98 -4.35
CA ARG A 145 15.26 11.91 -5.49
C ARG A 145 14.31 11.50 -6.59
N LEU A 146 14.23 10.20 -6.88
CA LEU A 146 13.29 9.69 -7.88
C LEU A 146 11.83 9.95 -7.46
N LEU A 147 11.50 9.75 -6.18
CA LEU A 147 10.18 10.11 -5.65
C LEU A 147 9.88 11.59 -5.80
N TYR A 148 10.83 12.45 -5.43
CA TYR A 148 10.64 13.90 -5.41
C TYR A 148 10.61 14.50 -6.82
N CYS A 149 11.59 14.18 -7.65
CA CYS A 149 11.73 14.78 -8.98
C CYS A 149 10.74 14.21 -10.01
N CYS A 150 10.40 12.92 -9.88
CA CYS A 150 9.57 12.23 -10.87
C CYS A 150 8.12 12.00 -10.38
N GLY A 151 7.79 12.35 -9.16
CA GLY A 151 6.44 12.19 -8.60
C GLY A 151 5.97 10.74 -8.54
N LEU A 152 6.88 9.80 -8.38
CA LEU A 152 6.52 8.39 -8.22
C LEU A 152 5.87 8.14 -6.86
N ARG A 153 4.90 7.23 -6.81
CA ARG A 153 4.41 6.73 -5.53
C ARG A 153 5.49 5.88 -4.87
N PRO A 154 5.58 5.86 -3.51
CA PRO A 154 6.57 5.02 -2.82
C PRO A 154 6.52 3.53 -3.21
N ALA A 155 5.32 3.00 -3.50
CA ALA A 155 5.17 1.63 -3.98
C ALA A 155 5.70 1.44 -5.40
N GLU A 156 5.50 2.41 -6.28
CA GLU A 156 5.99 2.36 -7.68
C GLU A 156 7.53 2.36 -7.71
N ALA A 157 8.17 3.26 -6.96
CA ALA A 157 9.62 3.29 -6.88
C ALA A 157 10.19 2.03 -6.20
N ARG A 158 9.56 1.55 -5.13
CA ARG A 158 9.99 0.36 -4.40
C ARG A 158 9.93 -0.92 -5.24
N LEU A 159 8.92 -1.03 -6.11
CA LEU A 159 8.69 -2.19 -6.98
C LEU A 159 9.31 -2.01 -8.37
N LEU A 160 10.04 -0.91 -8.59
CA LEU A 160 10.65 -0.59 -9.89
C LEU A 160 11.68 -1.65 -10.28
N LYS A 161 11.47 -2.27 -11.44
CA LYS A 161 12.41 -3.23 -12.02
C LYS A 161 13.44 -2.54 -12.88
N LYS A 162 14.62 -3.16 -13.05
CA LYS A 162 15.69 -2.66 -13.94
C LYS A 162 15.22 -2.52 -15.38
N GLU A 163 14.42 -3.46 -15.88
CA GLU A 163 13.85 -3.45 -17.23
C GLU A 163 12.94 -2.24 -17.53
N ASN A 164 12.38 -1.64 -16.47
CA ASN A 164 11.49 -0.49 -16.56
C ASN A 164 12.23 0.87 -16.42
N VAL A 165 13.56 0.87 -16.47
CA VAL A 165 14.39 2.08 -16.37
C VAL A 165 15.29 2.19 -17.59
N ASP A 166 14.98 3.14 -18.47
CA ASP A 166 15.81 3.46 -19.63
C ASP A 166 16.82 4.57 -19.27
N LEU A 167 18.01 4.14 -18.87
CA LEU A 167 19.11 5.05 -18.51
C LEU A 167 19.78 5.71 -19.74
N VAL A 168 19.45 5.27 -20.96
CA VAL A 168 19.95 5.90 -22.18
C VAL A 168 19.09 7.10 -22.52
N ARG A 169 17.76 6.90 -22.56
CA ARG A 169 16.78 7.94 -22.93
C ARG A 169 16.31 8.79 -21.75
N GLY A 170 16.67 8.42 -20.51
CA GLY A 170 16.21 9.11 -19.31
C GLY A 170 14.69 8.93 -19.05
N ALA A 171 14.22 7.70 -19.13
CA ALA A 171 12.80 7.39 -18.95
C ALA A 171 12.57 6.27 -17.91
N VAL A 172 11.50 6.41 -17.13
CA VAL A 172 11.02 5.40 -16.20
C VAL A 172 9.60 4.99 -16.61
N TYR A 173 9.41 3.70 -16.85
CA TYR A 173 8.12 3.09 -17.18
C TYR A 173 7.44 2.61 -15.91
N VAL A 174 6.38 3.30 -15.51
CA VAL A 174 5.57 2.89 -14.36
C VAL A 174 4.45 1.99 -14.88
N VAL A 175 4.60 0.69 -14.62
CA VAL A 175 3.64 -0.33 -15.03
C VAL A 175 2.80 -0.79 -13.84
N GLU A 176 1.57 -1.27 -14.12
CA GLU A 176 0.62 -1.78 -13.10
C GLU A 176 0.35 -0.80 -11.94
N SER A 177 0.34 0.50 -12.25
CA SER A 177 0.02 1.55 -11.30
C SER A 177 -1.42 1.40 -10.75
N LYS A 178 -1.71 2.10 -9.66
CA LYS A 178 -3.06 2.14 -9.08
C LYS A 178 -4.12 2.50 -10.12
N GLY A 179 -5.02 1.57 -10.42
CA GLY A 179 -6.05 1.70 -11.45
C GLY A 179 -5.60 1.20 -12.82
N HIS A 180 -4.59 0.33 -12.91
CA HIS A 180 -4.08 -0.29 -14.14
C HIS A 180 -3.73 0.72 -15.24
N LYS A 181 -3.16 1.86 -14.85
CA LYS A 181 -2.71 2.91 -15.78
C LYS A 181 -1.20 2.95 -15.81
N ASP A 182 -0.64 2.56 -16.93
CA ASP A 182 0.78 2.70 -17.19
C ASP A 182 1.09 4.14 -17.58
N ARG A 183 2.29 4.59 -17.26
CA ARG A 183 2.79 5.88 -17.68
C ARG A 183 4.30 5.87 -17.80
N VAL A 184 4.80 6.73 -18.69
CA VAL A 184 6.23 7.02 -18.82
C VAL A 184 6.52 8.33 -18.11
N VAL A 185 7.61 8.37 -17.36
CA VAL A 185 8.07 9.55 -16.64
C VAL A 185 9.48 9.89 -17.14
N ALA A 186 9.66 11.11 -17.63
CA ALA A 186 10.97 11.61 -18.01
C ALA A 186 11.81 11.93 -16.76
N VAL A 187 13.10 11.64 -16.83
CA VAL A 187 14.08 11.91 -15.79
C VAL A 187 14.98 13.06 -16.26
N ALA A 188 15.14 14.09 -15.43
CA ALA A 188 16.03 15.21 -15.72
C ALA A 188 17.50 14.76 -15.73
N ASP A 189 18.34 15.44 -16.52
CA ASP A 189 19.72 15.02 -16.81
C ASP A 189 20.60 14.86 -15.56
N ASP A 190 20.44 15.75 -14.59
CA ASP A 190 21.17 15.71 -13.32
C ASP A 190 20.84 14.45 -12.51
N LEU A 191 19.55 14.13 -12.38
CA LEU A 191 19.12 12.89 -11.71
C LEU A 191 19.52 11.67 -12.53
N LEU A 192 19.47 11.73 -13.86
CA LEU A 192 19.85 10.63 -14.73
C LEU A 192 21.31 10.26 -14.58
N GLN A 193 22.22 11.23 -14.41
CA GLN A 193 23.63 10.98 -14.12
C GLN A 193 23.81 10.24 -12.78
N ILE A 194 23.10 10.67 -11.75
CA ILE A 194 23.11 10.01 -10.44
C ILE A 194 22.58 8.57 -10.56
N MET A 195 21.50 8.36 -11.31
CA MET A 195 20.91 7.03 -11.54
C MET A 195 21.85 6.10 -12.32
N ARG A 196 22.61 6.61 -13.28
CA ARG A 196 23.63 5.84 -14.03
C ARG A 196 24.74 5.37 -13.11
N SER A 197 25.32 6.27 -12.32
CA SER A 197 26.37 5.93 -11.34
C SER A 197 25.84 4.92 -10.31
N TYR A 198 24.65 5.12 -9.80
CA TYR A 198 23.97 4.19 -8.92
C TYR A 198 23.79 2.80 -9.55
N SER A 199 23.28 2.75 -10.78
CA SER A 199 23.01 1.50 -11.49
C SER A 199 24.27 0.66 -11.68
N THR A 200 25.42 1.28 -11.97
CA THR A 200 26.70 0.60 -12.06
C THR A 200 27.09 -0.03 -10.73
N LEU A 201 27.10 0.76 -9.66
CA LEU A 201 27.52 0.30 -8.33
C LEU A 201 26.58 -0.77 -7.76
N ILE A 202 25.26 -0.60 -7.95
CA ILE A 202 24.30 -1.57 -7.40
C ILE A 202 24.33 -2.90 -8.15
N SER A 203 24.68 -2.88 -9.45
CA SER A 203 24.81 -4.10 -10.24
C SER A 203 26.07 -4.91 -9.88
N GLU A 204 27.11 -4.26 -9.36
CA GLU A 204 28.28 -4.96 -8.80
C GLU A 204 27.93 -5.67 -7.48
N ILE A 205 27.09 -5.05 -6.64
CA ILE A 205 26.70 -5.62 -5.34
C ILE A 205 25.62 -6.70 -5.49
N TYR A 206 24.66 -6.48 -6.40
CA TYR A 206 23.49 -7.36 -6.61
C TYR A 206 23.28 -7.62 -8.12
N PRO A 207 24.14 -8.42 -8.76
CA PRO A 207 24.11 -8.66 -10.21
C PRO A 207 22.81 -9.34 -10.65
N ASP A 208 22.28 -10.26 -9.86
CA ASP A 208 21.15 -11.11 -10.20
C ASP A 208 19.79 -10.50 -9.81
N SER A 209 19.77 -9.32 -9.21
CA SER A 209 18.51 -8.70 -8.81
C SER A 209 17.76 -8.07 -9.99
N ASP A 210 16.47 -8.38 -10.13
CA ASP A 210 15.57 -7.73 -11.10
C ASP A 210 15.17 -6.30 -10.71
N TYR A 211 15.27 -5.96 -9.43
CA TYR A 211 14.82 -4.68 -8.90
C TYR A 211 15.85 -3.58 -9.09
N PHE A 212 15.39 -2.40 -9.48
CA PHE A 212 16.24 -1.22 -9.55
C PHE A 212 16.72 -0.78 -8.15
N PHE A 213 15.87 -0.96 -7.13
CA PHE A 213 16.21 -0.77 -5.72
C PHE A 213 16.12 -2.09 -4.95
N PRO A 214 17.12 -2.96 -5.07
CA PRO A 214 17.12 -4.26 -4.40
C PRO A 214 17.20 -4.11 -2.88
N ARG A 215 16.51 -5.00 -2.16
CA ARG A 215 16.65 -5.13 -0.71
C ARG A 215 18.08 -5.53 -0.32
N TYR A 216 18.40 -5.36 0.94
CA TYR A 216 19.77 -5.61 1.48
C TYR A 216 20.34 -7.02 1.23
N ASP A 217 19.51 -8.01 0.93
CA ASP A 217 19.90 -9.39 0.59
C ASP A 217 19.90 -9.66 -0.93
N GLY A 218 19.55 -8.65 -1.75
CA GLY A 218 19.42 -8.78 -3.20
C GLY A 218 18.14 -9.46 -3.67
N ASP A 219 17.39 -10.07 -2.75
CA ASP A 219 16.18 -10.85 -3.06
C ASP A 219 14.90 -10.04 -2.85
N GLY A 220 14.47 -9.39 -3.89
CA GLY A 220 13.22 -8.65 -3.92
C GLY A 220 13.31 -7.18 -3.50
N PRO A 221 12.16 -6.51 -3.36
CA PRO A 221 12.07 -5.09 -3.06
C PRO A 221 12.11 -4.82 -1.55
N TYR A 222 12.44 -3.60 -1.16
CA TYR A 222 12.26 -3.14 0.22
C TYR A 222 10.78 -3.18 0.65
N THR A 223 10.52 -3.24 1.96
CA THR A 223 9.16 -3.19 2.51
C THR A 223 8.62 -1.76 2.57
N LYS A 224 7.29 -1.61 2.63
CA LYS A 224 6.65 -0.30 2.86
C LYS A 224 7.18 0.35 4.16
N ARG A 225 7.30 -0.43 5.22
CA ARG A 225 7.81 0.05 6.51
C ARG A 225 9.22 0.60 6.40
N TRP A 226 10.10 -0.04 5.61
CA TRP A 226 11.46 0.46 5.40
C TRP A 226 11.45 1.87 4.79
N THR A 227 10.61 2.12 3.76
CA THR A 227 10.55 3.46 3.14
C THR A 227 10.09 4.52 4.14
N GLU A 228 9.13 4.21 5.00
CA GLU A 228 8.65 5.13 6.04
C GLU A 228 9.73 5.41 7.10
N GLU A 229 10.43 4.37 7.57
CA GLU A 229 11.52 4.49 8.55
C GLU A 229 12.72 5.30 8.01
N MET A 230 13.12 5.06 6.77
CA MET A 230 14.24 5.77 6.15
C MET A 230 13.90 7.24 5.87
N PHE A 231 12.65 7.54 5.51
CA PHE A 231 12.18 8.91 5.36
C PHE A 231 12.41 9.73 6.65
N TRP A 232 11.94 9.22 7.79
CA TRP A 232 12.13 9.89 9.06
C TRP A 232 13.59 9.99 9.49
N ARG A 233 14.40 8.98 9.17
CA ARG A 233 15.84 9.03 9.46
C ARG A 233 16.56 10.11 8.68
N CYS A 234 16.17 10.44 7.46
CA CYS A 234 16.75 11.54 6.69
C CYS A 234 16.58 12.89 7.40
N PHE A 235 15.51 13.10 8.16
CA PHE A 235 15.33 14.33 8.96
C PHE A 235 16.07 14.30 10.30
N SER A 236 16.52 13.15 10.76
CA SER A 236 17.17 12.98 12.07
C SER A 236 18.70 13.01 11.98
N MET A 237 19.25 13.15 10.78
CA MET A 237 20.68 13.23 10.48
C MET A 237 21.08 14.69 10.22
#